data_4cd9bff651000db8842c53f61411b874
#
_entry.id   4cd9bff651000db8842c53f61411b874
#
_cell.length_a   1.000
_cell.length_b   1.000
_cell.length_c   1.000
_cell.angle_alpha   90.00
_cell.angle_beta   90.00
_cell.angle_gamma   90.00
#
_symmetry.space_group_name_H-M   'P 1'
#
loop_
_entity.id
_entity.type
_entity.pdbx_description
1 polymer ?
#
loop_
_entity_poly.entity_id
_entity_poly.type
_entity_poly.pdbx_seq_one_letter_code
_entity_poly.pdbx_strand_id
1 'polypeptide(L)'
;MSGVRDNRIQINTYLKYSETKMHALTLLIVTLLLFTIGYRLYGKFIATKILVFDDNRQTPAYELNDGKDYSPTNKWVLFGHHFAAIAGAGPLVGPVLAAQFGYLPGFLWILIGAVLGGAVHDMVILFASVRTKGLSISHIAHENLGKVAGLATGFAVLFIIITALAGLAIVVVNALNESAWATFTIIITIPAALIVGLWMYKIRPGKIVEASIIGVVLVVVGVIYGANLSSTPLGEWLKYSKQTIAVGIAFYGFIASTLPVWLLLCPRDYLSSYMKIGTIILLAGGVLIVNPIIQMPAVTNYIHGGGPIIPGKVWPFVCITIACGAISGFHALIGTGTTPKMIKKESEILPIGFGAMLVEGVVSLLALIAATCLLPGDYFAINLSPEIFHKLGYTTTQLHSIEAMVGENIAGRTGGAVSLAAGMSLILSAIPGMKFLMSYWYHFAIMFEALFILTTVDAGTRVARYFLQEILRPIAPKLSSGTSIPAVLITSGIITFAWGYLVFHGDISTIWPMFGVANQLMASIALFVGTIFILRHSKNKKYCLVTFIPGVFMIITTVTAGIMTICGNYLPMHTFQGNLNAGLSIVMIILSLIIFVETIRTMYSLRMELK
;
A
#
# COMPACT_ATOMS: atom_id res chain seq x y z
N MET A 1 -37.12 27.24 -1.14
CA MET A 1 -37.77 26.05 -0.55
C MET A 1 -38.05 24.88 -1.50
N SER A 2 -37.74 25.01 -2.79
CA SER A 2 -37.94 23.93 -3.81
C SER A 2 -36.78 22.92 -3.92
N GLY A 3 -35.55 23.31 -3.62
CA GLY A 3 -34.37 22.42 -3.75
C GLY A 3 -34.20 21.32 -2.70
N VAL A 4 -34.85 21.45 -1.53
CA VAL A 4 -34.76 20.46 -0.46
C VAL A 4 -35.73 19.31 -0.63
N ARG A 5 -36.82 19.52 -1.36
CA ARG A 5 -37.79 18.46 -1.69
C ARG A 5 -37.29 17.49 -2.76
N ASP A 6 -36.55 17.99 -3.76
CA ASP A 6 -36.02 17.15 -4.84
C ASP A 6 -34.96 16.17 -4.35
N ASN A 7 -34.10 16.57 -3.41
CA ASN A 7 -33.08 15.67 -2.85
C ASN A 7 -33.69 14.52 -2.01
N ARG A 8 -34.78 14.75 -1.27
CA ARG A 8 -35.45 13.67 -0.49
C ARG A 8 -36.17 12.66 -1.39
N ILE A 9 -36.71 13.11 -2.53
CA ILE A 9 -37.34 12.22 -3.50
C ILE A 9 -36.29 11.39 -4.24
N GLN A 10 -35.14 11.96 -4.59
CA GLN A 10 -34.03 11.21 -5.18
C GLN A 10 -33.46 10.15 -4.24
N ILE A 11 -33.25 10.45 -2.95
CA ILE A 11 -32.75 9.47 -1.96
C ILE A 11 -33.72 8.29 -1.82
N ASN A 12 -35.03 8.52 -1.77
CA ASN A 12 -36.03 7.45 -1.69
C ASN A 12 -36.17 6.64 -2.99
N THR A 13 -35.87 7.20 -4.14
CA THR A 13 -35.94 6.49 -5.43
C THR A 13 -34.76 5.53 -5.60
N TYR A 14 -33.57 5.85 -5.04
CA TYR A 14 -32.39 4.98 -5.09
C TYR A 14 -32.49 3.76 -4.15
N LEU A 15 -33.24 3.84 -3.05
CA LEU A 15 -33.50 2.70 -2.15
C LEU A 15 -34.43 1.65 -2.76
N LYS A 16 -35.09 1.97 -3.88
CA LYS A 16 -36.06 1.09 -4.57
C LYS A 16 -35.46 0.23 -5.68
N TYR A 17 -34.17 0.43 -6.07
CA TYR A 17 -33.58 -0.22 -7.24
C TYR A 17 -32.62 -1.39 -6.94
N SER A 18 -32.56 -1.94 -5.74
CA SER A 18 -31.79 -3.16 -5.47
C SER A 18 -32.63 -4.20 -4.75
N GLU A 19 -33.45 -4.94 -5.48
CA GLU A 19 -34.11 -6.15 -4.95
C GLU A 19 -33.15 -7.35 -4.77
N THR A 20 -31.95 -7.31 -5.36
CA THR A 20 -30.92 -8.36 -5.17
C THR A 20 -29.80 -7.84 -4.29
N LYS A 21 -29.84 -8.24 -3.00
CA LYS A 21 -28.76 -7.95 -2.04
C LYS A 21 -27.48 -8.66 -2.48
N MET A 22 -26.42 -7.89 -2.77
CA MET A 22 -25.11 -8.46 -3.10
C MET A 22 -24.47 -9.06 -1.85
N HIS A 23 -24.01 -10.30 -1.96
CA HIS A 23 -23.30 -11.00 -0.90
C HIS A 23 -21.78 -10.93 -1.12
N ALA A 24 -21.03 -10.74 -0.05
CA ALA A 24 -19.56 -10.64 -0.07
C ALA A 24 -18.90 -11.90 -0.64
N LEU A 25 -19.48 -13.07 -0.35
CA LEU A 25 -18.98 -14.35 -0.87
C LEU A 25 -18.97 -14.40 -2.40
N THR A 26 -19.98 -13.80 -3.06
CA THR A 26 -20.03 -13.73 -4.53
C THR A 26 -18.82 -12.96 -5.08
N LEU A 27 -18.51 -11.80 -4.49
CA LEU A 27 -17.35 -10.99 -4.91
C LEU A 27 -16.05 -11.77 -4.70
N LEU A 28 -15.91 -12.46 -3.57
CA LEU A 28 -14.72 -13.25 -3.25
C LEU A 28 -14.54 -14.43 -4.22
N ILE A 29 -15.60 -15.21 -4.49
CA ILE A 29 -15.54 -16.34 -5.41
C ILE A 29 -15.19 -15.88 -6.83
N VAL A 30 -15.85 -14.85 -7.35
CA VAL A 30 -15.55 -14.28 -8.67
C VAL A 30 -14.10 -13.87 -8.78
N THR A 31 -13.57 -13.19 -7.75
CA THR A 31 -12.17 -12.78 -7.73
C THR A 31 -11.21 -13.97 -7.75
N LEU A 32 -11.43 -14.95 -6.88
CA LEU A 32 -10.57 -16.14 -6.81
C LEU A 32 -10.57 -16.93 -8.12
N LEU A 33 -11.73 -17.05 -8.77
CA LEU A 33 -11.84 -17.71 -10.07
C LEU A 33 -11.09 -16.94 -11.15
N LEU A 34 -11.32 -15.63 -11.29
CA LEU A 34 -10.67 -14.79 -12.31
C LEU A 34 -9.15 -14.69 -12.07
N PHE A 35 -8.70 -14.60 -10.83
CA PHE A 35 -7.27 -14.58 -10.49
C PHE A 35 -6.62 -15.94 -10.77
N THR A 36 -7.30 -17.04 -10.49
CA THR A 36 -6.80 -18.38 -10.84
C THR A 36 -6.67 -18.56 -12.35
N ILE A 37 -7.67 -18.11 -13.12
CA ILE A 37 -7.63 -18.12 -14.58
C ILE A 37 -6.49 -17.22 -15.08
N GLY A 38 -6.39 -16.00 -14.57
CA GLY A 38 -5.31 -15.04 -14.88
C GLY A 38 -3.92 -15.64 -14.62
N TYR A 39 -3.73 -16.26 -13.45
CA TYR A 39 -2.46 -16.93 -13.11
C TYR A 39 -2.12 -18.08 -14.05
N ARG A 40 -3.08 -19.00 -14.25
CA ARG A 40 -2.85 -20.24 -15.03
C ARG A 40 -2.74 -20.01 -16.53
N LEU A 41 -3.50 -19.07 -17.09
CA LEU A 41 -3.49 -18.81 -18.53
C LEU A 41 -2.56 -17.65 -18.87
N TYR A 42 -2.82 -16.46 -18.35
CA TYR A 42 -2.10 -15.25 -18.74
C TYR A 42 -0.70 -15.18 -18.13
N GLY A 43 -0.55 -15.41 -16.83
CA GLY A 43 0.75 -15.47 -16.16
C GLY A 43 1.66 -16.54 -16.75
N LYS A 44 1.13 -17.77 -16.98
CA LYS A 44 1.88 -18.84 -17.64
C LYS A 44 2.26 -18.49 -19.07
N PHE A 45 1.37 -17.85 -19.84
CA PHE A 45 1.67 -17.38 -21.20
C PHE A 45 2.84 -16.39 -21.19
N ILE A 46 2.83 -15.39 -20.29
CA ILE A 46 3.93 -14.41 -20.17
C ILE A 46 5.23 -15.13 -19.79
N ALA A 47 5.21 -16.00 -18.80
CA ALA A 47 6.39 -16.74 -18.33
C ALA A 47 7.03 -17.60 -19.44
N THR A 48 6.20 -18.33 -20.21
CA THR A 48 6.70 -19.34 -21.17
C THR A 48 6.93 -18.80 -22.57
N LYS A 49 6.14 -17.82 -23.03
CA LYS A 49 6.19 -17.31 -24.41
C LYS A 49 6.88 -15.96 -24.55
N ILE A 50 6.76 -15.11 -23.55
CA ILE A 50 7.28 -13.73 -23.59
C ILE A 50 8.65 -13.64 -22.93
N LEU A 51 8.75 -14.04 -21.65
CA LEU A 51 9.98 -13.97 -20.86
C LEU A 51 10.88 -15.19 -21.07
N VAL A 52 10.30 -16.32 -21.42
CA VAL A 52 10.99 -17.61 -21.69
C VAL A 52 11.94 -17.96 -20.55
N PHE A 53 11.36 -18.34 -19.40
CA PHE A 53 12.12 -18.73 -18.21
C PHE A 53 13.05 -19.93 -18.50
N ASP A 54 14.29 -19.83 -18.02
CA ASP A 54 15.31 -20.87 -18.16
C ASP A 54 15.89 -21.21 -16.79
N ASP A 55 15.49 -22.36 -16.26
CA ASP A 55 15.95 -22.84 -14.95
C ASP A 55 17.39 -23.36 -14.94
N ASN A 56 18.01 -23.54 -16.13
CA ASN A 56 19.43 -23.91 -16.24
C ASN A 56 20.35 -22.68 -16.10
N ARG A 57 19.79 -21.48 -16.24
CA ARG A 57 20.55 -20.24 -16.05
C ARG A 57 20.80 -20.00 -14.57
N GLN A 58 22.05 -19.75 -14.23
CA GLN A 58 22.44 -19.34 -12.87
C GLN A 58 21.81 -17.98 -12.54
N THR A 59 21.14 -17.90 -11.40
CA THR A 59 20.56 -16.64 -10.91
C THR A 59 21.58 -15.85 -10.11
N PRO A 60 21.36 -14.53 -9.93
CA PRO A 60 22.24 -13.68 -9.10
C PRO A 60 22.41 -14.21 -7.67
N ALA A 61 21.40 -14.89 -7.11
CA ALA A 61 21.47 -15.50 -5.79
C ALA A 61 22.59 -16.52 -5.65
N TYR A 62 22.95 -17.21 -6.73
CA TYR A 62 24.10 -18.14 -6.76
C TYR A 62 25.37 -17.51 -7.29
N GLU A 63 25.27 -16.72 -8.39
CA GLU A 63 26.42 -16.10 -9.07
C GLU A 63 27.15 -15.11 -8.15
N LEU A 64 26.40 -14.33 -7.37
CA LEU A 64 26.91 -13.25 -6.52
C LEU A 64 26.73 -13.56 -5.02
N ASN A 65 26.57 -14.83 -4.65
CA ASN A 65 26.30 -15.24 -3.28
C ASN A 65 27.35 -14.69 -2.30
N ASP A 66 26.94 -13.80 -1.42
CA ASP A 66 27.76 -13.21 -0.36
C ASP A 66 27.28 -13.62 1.05
N GLY A 67 26.22 -14.43 1.12
CA GLY A 67 25.60 -14.87 2.38
C GLY A 67 24.88 -13.77 3.17
N LYS A 68 24.73 -12.57 2.59
CA LYS A 68 24.08 -11.41 3.22
C LYS A 68 22.92 -10.89 2.35
N ASP A 69 23.25 -10.23 1.25
CA ASP A 69 22.25 -9.66 0.32
C ASP A 69 21.87 -10.69 -0.75
N TYR A 70 22.85 -11.42 -1.28
CA TYR A 70 22.66 -12.47 -2.27
C TYR A 70 22.71 -13.83 -1.58
N SER A 71 21.54 -14.46 -1.45
CA SER A 71 21.42 -15.76 -0.76
C SER A 71 20.26 -16.58 -1.32
N PRO A 72 20.56 -17.79 -1.89
CA PRO A 72 19.52 -18.63 -2.47
C PRO A 72 18.51 -19.07 -1.40
N THR A 73 17.26 -18.64 -1.54
CA THR A 73 16.20 -18.83 -0.53
C THR A 73 15.11 -19.77 -1.04
N ASN A 74 14.49 -20.54 -0.15
CA ASN A 74 13.36 -21.40 -0.49
C ASN A 74 12.21 -20.56 -1.06
N LYS A 75 11.58 -21.02 -2.15
CA LYS A 75 10.54 -20.27 -2.88
C LYS A 75 9.35 -19.84 -2.02
N TRP A 76 8.93 -20.64 -1.05
CA TRP A 76 7.79 -20.31 -0.18
C TRP A 76 8.15 -19.29 0.89
N VAL A 77 9.37 -19.38 1.41
CA VAL A 77 9.93 -18.36 2.33
C VAL A 77 10.08 -17.05 1.58
N LEU A 78 10.63 -17.11 0.35
CA LEU A 78 10.80 -15.94 -0.50
C LEU A 78 9.47 -15.34 -0.96
N PHE A 79 8.47 -16.18 -1.28
CA PHE A 79 7.10 -15.72 -1.55
C PHE A 79 6.54 -14.94 -0.35
N GLY A 80 6.64 -15.50 0.86
CA GLY A 80 6.18 -14.83 2.08
C GLY A 80 6.90 -13.51 2.33
N HIS A 81 8.22 -13.47 2.16
CA HIS A 81 9.02 -12.26 2.29
C HIS A 81 8.62 -11.20 1.25
N HIS A 82 8.53 -11.59 -0.02
CA HIS A 82 8.13 -10.69 -1.11
C HIS A 82 6.72 -10.14 -0.90
N PHE A 83 5.76 -11.04 -0.61
CA PHE A 83 4.38 -10.65 -0.31
C PHE A 83 4.30 -9.69 0.87
N ALA A 84 5.01 -9.98 1.97
CA ALA A 84 5.00 -9.10 3.15
C ALA A 84 5.61 -7.72 2.85
N ALA A 85 6.57 -7.65 1.92
CA ALA A 85 7.24 -6.40 1.54
C ALA A 85 6.39 -5.56 0.57
N ILE A 86 5.69 -6.18 -0.40
CA ILE A 86 4.81 -5.48 -1.35
C ILE A 86 3.49 -5.09 -0.70
N ALA A 87 2.85 -6.03 0.03
CA ALA A 87 1.59 -5.80 0.70
C ALA A 87 1.77 -4.90 1.93
N GLY A 88 1.95 -3.60 1.70
CA GLY A 88 1.86 -2.56 2.72
C GLY A 88 0.40 -2.22 3.06
N ALA A 89 0.15 -1.11 3.78
CA ALA A 89 -1.23 -0.69 4.08
C ALA A 89 -2.01 -0.15 2.86
N GLY A 90 -1.34 0.09 1.74
CA GLY A 90 -2.00 0.57 0.51
C GLY A 90 -3.18 -0.29 0.06
N PRO A 91 -3.06 -1.63 0.00
CA PRO A 91 -4.15 -2.52 -0.37
C PRO A 91 -5.30 -2.56 0.64
N LEU A 92 -5.09 -2.10 1.86
CA LEU A 92 -6.13 -2.00 2.89
C LEU A 92 -6.88 -0.67 2.80
N VAL A 93 -6.16 0.44 2.84
CA VAL A 93 -6.71 1.80 2.91
C VAL A 93 -7.34 2.24 1.59
N GLY A 94 -6.68 2.00 0.46
CA GLY A 94 -7.15 2.45 -0.85
C GLY A 94 -8.57 2.01 -1.18
N PRO A 95 -8.89 0.71 -1.12
CA PRO A 95 -10.23 0.20 -1.36
C PRO A 95 -11.27 0.76 -0.39
N VAL A 96 -10.90 0.97 0.87
CA VAL A 96 -11.80 1.55 1.89
C VAL A 96 -12.16 2.99 1.53
N LEU A 97 -11.19 3.82 1.14
CA LEU A 97 -11.45 5.19 0.70
C LEU A 97 -12.24 5.25 -0.62
N ALA A 98 -11.95 4.33 -1.54
CA ALA A 98 -12.64 4.23 -2.83
C ALA A 98 -14.09 3.76 -2.71
N ALA A 99 -14.49 3.14 -1.58
CA ALA A 99 -15.85 2.72 -1.31
C ALA A 99 -16.87 3.87 -1.38
N GLN A 100 -16.42 5.14 -1.27
CA GLN A 100 -17.29 6.29 -1.52
C GLN A 100 -17.94 6.28 -2.91
N PHE A 101 -17.29 5.66 -3.92
CA PHE A 101 -17.85 5.54 -5.29
C PHE A 101 -18.86 4.38 -5.44
N GLY A 102 -19.09 3.61 -4.39
CA GLY A 102 -19.77 2.33 -4.41
C GLY A 102 -18.80 1.15 -4.45
N TYR A 103 -19.34 -0.09 -4.29
CA TYR A 103 -18.45 -1.27 -4.30
C TYR A 103 -17.97 -1.65 -5.71
N LEU A 104 -18.76 -1.42 -6.75
CA LEU A 104 -18.52 -1.93 -8.09
C LEU A 104 -17.28 -1.31 -8.79
N PRO A 105 -17.07 0.02 -8.78
CA PRO A 105 -15.90 0.61 -9.43
C PRO A 105 -14.59 0.10 -8.84
N GLY A 106 -14.48 0.04 -7.51
CA GLY A 106 -13.31 -0.49 -6.82
C GLY A 106 -13.09 -1.97 -7.11
N PHE A 107 -14.15 -2.77 -7.07
CA PHE A 107 -14.13 -4.19 -7.40
C PHE A 107 -13.59 -4.44 -8.81
N LEU A 108 -14.14 -3.76 -9.82
CA LEU A 108 -13.71 -3.91 -11.21
C LEU A 108 -12.24 -3.49 -11.41
N TRP A 109 -11.84 -2.39 -10.78
CA TRP A 109 -10.45 -1.94 -10.89
C TRP A 109 -9.46 -2.91 -10.23
N ILE A 110 -9.79 -3.48 -9.07
CA ILE A 110 -8.96 -4.52 -8.43
C ILE A 110 -8.82 -5.73 -9.37
N LEU A 111 -9.93 -6.22 -9.95
CA LEU A 111 -9.90 -7.39 -10.84
C LEU A 111 -9.05 -7.17 -12.08
N ILE A 112 -9.33 -6.11 -12.81
CA ILE A 112 -8.70 -5.81 -14.09
C ILE A 112 -7.26 -5.34 -13.89
N GLY A 113 -7.07 -4.41 -12.96
CA GLY A 113 -5.77 -3.81 -12.67
C GLY A 113 -4.76 -4.83 -12.15
N ALA A 114 -5.17 -5.70 -11.21
CA ALA A 114 -4.26 -6.70 -10.66
C ALA A 114 -3.80 -7.72 -11.71
N VAL A 115 -4.69 -8.21 -12.57
CA VAL A 115 -4.33 -9.24 -13.57
C VAL A 115 -3.57 -8.66 -14.76
N LEU A 116 -4.11 -7.59 -15.37
CA LEU A 116 -3.58 -7.05 -16.63
C LEU A 116 -2.47 -6.02 -16.43
N GLY A 117 -2.40 -5.40 -15.26
CA GLY A 117 -1.42 -4.38 -14.92
C GLY A 117 -0.42 -4.85 -13.86
N GLY A 118 -0.85 -4.98 -12.61
CA GLY A 118 0.01 -5.22 -11.47
C GLY A 118 0.83 -6.50 -11.54
N ALA A 119 0.18 -7.63 -11.78
CA ALA A 119 0.88 -8.92 -11.84
C ALA A 119 1.85 -9.01 -13.05
N VAL A 120 1.51 -8.38 -14.17
CA VAL A 120 2.43 -8.24 -15.32
C VAL A 120 3.62 -7.37 -14.95
N HIS A 121 3.36 -6.21 -14.37
CA HIS A 121 4.36 -5.27 -13.88
C HIS A 121 5.36 -5.95 -12.95
N ASP A 122 4.87 -6.59 -11.89
CA ASP A 122 5.70 -7.20 -10.86
C ASP A 122 6.56 -8.35 -11.42
N MET A 123 5.96 -9.22 -12.23
CA MET A 123 6.68 -10.34 -12.82
C MET A 123 7.74 -9.89 -13.82
N VAL A 124 7.43 -8.93 -14.71
CA VAL A 124 8.36 -8.46 -15.75
C VAL A 124 9.54 -7.72 -15.12
N ILE A 125 9.29 -6.86 -14.13
CA ILE A 125 10.35 -6.10 -13.46
C ILE A 125 11.23 -7.00 -12.60
N LEU A 126 10.65 -7.95 -11.88
CA LEU A 126 11.41 -8.95 -11.13
C LEU A 126 12.30 -9.78 -12.07
N PHE A 127 11.76 -10.25 -13.21
CA PHE A 127 12.53 -10.97 -14.20
C PHE A 127 13.64 -10.12 -14.80
N ALA A 128 13.37 -8.86 -15.18
CA ALA A 128 14.37 -7.95 -15.69
C ALA A 128 15.52 -7.76 -14.69
N SER A 129 15.22 -7.60 -13.40
CA SER A 129 16.23 -7.48 -12.36
C SER A 129 17.05 -8.78 -12.17
N VAL A 130 16.41 -9.94 -12.18
CA VAL A 130 17.14 -11.23 -12.13
C VAL A 130 18.11 -11.36 -13.32
N ARG A 131 17.68 -10.96 -14.52
CA ARG A 131 18.52 -11.01 -15.75
C ARG A 131 19.63 -9.95 -15.78
N THR A 132 19.51 -8.90 -14.98
CA THR A 132 20.51 -7.82 -14.81
C THR A 132 21.21 -7.87 -13.45
N LYS A 133 21.49 -9.08 -12.94
CA LYS A 133 22.28 -9.30 -11.71
C LYS A 133 21.70 -8.69 -10.44
N GLY A 134 20.36 -8.56 -10.35
CA GLY A 134 19.69 -7.98 -9.18
C GLY A 134 19.84 -6.45 -9.07
N LEU A 135 20.07 -5.76 -10.19
CA LEU A 135 20.20 -4.30 -10.22
C LEU A 135 18.86 -3.61 -9.97
N SER A 136 18.94 -2.38 -9.44
CA SER A 136 17.78 -1.52 -9.15
C SER A 136 17.09 -1.06 -10.45
N ILE A 137 15.82 -0.65 -10.33
CA ILE A 137 15.05 -0.17 -11.46
C ILE A 137 15.68 1.06 -12.15
N SER A 138 16.35 1.94 -11.41
CA SER A 138 17.08 3.09 -11.98
C SER A 138 18.25 2.64 -12.85
N HIS A 139 18.97 1.59 -12.45
CA HIS A 139 20.03 0.98 -13.27
C HIS A 139 19.45 0.29 -14.50
N ILE A 140 18.38 -0.48 -14.35
CA ILE A 140 17.70 -1.14 -15.48
C ILE A 140 17.19 -0.09 -16.48
N ALA A 141 16.64 1.03 -16.00
CA ALA A 141 16.23 2.15 -16.83
C ALA A 141 17.44 2.79 -17.54
N HIS A 142 18.55 2.99 -16.85
CA HIS A 142 19.78 3.51 -17.44
C HIS A 142 20.31 2.63 -18.58
N GLU A 143 20.38 1.31 -18.38
CA GLU A 143 20.87 0.36 -19.38
C GLU A 143 19.93 0.25 -20.59
N ASN A 144 18.62 0.34 -20.36
CA ASN A 144 17.63 0.12 -21.41
C ASN A 144 17.16 1.39 -22.12
N LEU A 145 17.07 2.51 -21.42
CA LEU A 145 16.52 3.79 -21.91
C LEU A 145 17.56 4.92 -21.96
N GLY A 146 18.74 4.71 -21.34
CA GLY A 146 19.84 5.67 -21.32
C GLY A 146 19.93 6.51 -20.03
N LYS A 147 20.97 7.35 -19.97
CA LYS A 147 21.38 8.07 -18.75
C LYS A 147 20.28 8.99 -18.18
N VAL A 148 19.57 9.69 -19.06
CA VAL A 148 18.51 10.64 -18.65
C VAL A 148 17.37 9.89 -17.97
N ALA A 149 16.91 8.78 -18.56
CA ALA A 149 15.84 7.95 -17.98
C ALA A 149 16.27 7.32 -16.64
N GLY A 150 17.53 6.86 -16.54
CA GLY A 150 18.06 6.33 -15.27
C GLY A 150 18.04 7.34 -14.14
N LEU A 151 18.52 8.58 -14.40
CA LEU A 151 18.48 9.66 -13.41
C LEU A 151 17.04 10.06 -13.04
N ALA A 152 16.18 10.24 -14.05
CA ALA A 152 14.77 10.58 -13.81
C ALA A 152 14.06 9.50 -12.96
N THR A 153 14.34 8.21 -13.23
CA THR A 153 13.83 7.09 -12.43
C THR A 153 14.36 7.14 -11.00
N GLY A 154 15.65 7.45 -10.78
CA GLY A 154 16.22 7.56 -9.44
C GLY A 154 15.55 8.66 -8.59
N PHE A 155 15.32 9.84 -9.18
CA PHE A 155 14.56 10.91 -8.50
C PHE A 155 13.09 10.54 -8.26
N ALA A 156 12.45 9.89 -9.23
CA ALA A 156 11.07 9.41 -9.08
C ALA A 156 10.95 8.40 -7.93
N VAL A 157 11.91 7.48 -7.80
CA VAL A 157 11.98 6.51 -6.69
C VAL A 157 12.07 7.21 -5.34
N LEU A 158 12.98 8.17 -5.19
CA LEU A 158 13.12 8.90 -3.92
C LEU A 158 11.83 9.63 -3.55
N PHE A 159 11.22 10.28 -4.54
CA PHE A 159 9.99 11.02 -4.34
C PHE A 159 8.83 10.11 -3.93
N ILE A 160 8.66 8.97 -4.63
CA ILE A 160 7.57 8.04 -4.28
C ILE A 160 7.72 7.47 -2.89
N ILE A 161 8.93 7.14 -2.45
CA ILE A 161 9.14 6.63 -1.10
C ILE A 161 8.73 7.69 -0.07
N ILE A 162 9.12 8.96 -0.25
CA ILE A 162 8.75 10.06 0.66
C ILE A 162 7.23 10.23 0.72
N THR A 163 6.56 10.27 -0.42
CA THR A 163 5.09 10.44 -0.48
C THR A 163 4.34 9.23 0.03
N ALA A 164 4.86 8.02 -0.22
CA ALA A 164 4.30 6.78 0.32
C ALA A 164 4.40 6.74 1.85
N LEU A 165 5.55 7.09 2.41
CA LEU A 165 5.74 7.17 3.85
C LEU A 165 4.80 8.20 4.49
N ALA A 166 4.64 9.37 3.87
CA ALA A 166 3.71 10.39 4.33
C ALA A 166 2.24 9.91 4.25
N GLY A 167 1.84 9.32 3.11
CA GLY A 167 0.49 8.80 2.89
C GLY A 167 0.11 7.67 3.84
N LEU A 168 1.06 6.80 4.16
CA LEU A 168 0.85 5.71 5.10
C LEU A 168 0.87 6.21 6.56
N ALA A 169 1.81 7.09 6.92
CA ALA A 169 1.92 7.60 8.28
C ALA A 169 0.69 8.41 8.71
N ILE A 170 0.08 9.22 7.82
CA ILE A 170 -1.14 9.99 8.15
C ILE A 170 -2.32 9.07 8.51
N VAL A 171 -2.41 7.88 7.93
CA VAL A 171 -3.42 6.88 8.27
C VAL A 171 -3.25 6.42 9.72
N VAL A 172 -2.01 6.12 10.15
CA VAL A 172 -1.73 5.75 11.55
C VAL A 172 -2.03 6.91 12.49
N VAL A 173 -1.63 8.14 12.13
CA VAL A 173 -1.94 9.34 12.93
C VAL A 173 -3.44 9.43 13.17
N ASN A 174 -4.26 9.28 12.14
CA ASN A 174 -5.71 9.35 12.26
C ASN A 174 -6.30 8.16 13.04
N ALA A 175 -5.72 6.96 12.89
CA ALA A 175 -6.16 5.77 13.61
C ALA A 175 -5.86 5.82 15.12
N LEU A 176 -4.75 6.46 15.53
CA LEU A 176 -4.33 6.56 16.92
C LEU A 176 -4.89 7.81 17.64
N ASN A 177 -5.38 8.79 16.86
CA ASN A 177 -5.85 10.06 17.43
C ASN A 177 -6.90 9.84 18.50
N GLU A 178 -6.67 10.39 19.71
CA GLU A 178 -7.57 10.31 20.88
C GLU A 178 -7.90 8.85 21.33
N SER A 179 -7.14 7.84 20.89
CA SER A 179 -7.32 6.44 21.26
C SER A 179 -6.21 5.96 22.19
N ALA A 180 -6.49 5.87 23.48
CA ALA A 180 -5.55 5.33 24.46
C ALA A 180 -5.24 3.85 24.24
N TRP A 181 -6.27 3.05 23.94
CA TRP A 181 -6.14 1.62 23.72
C TRP A 181 -5.28 1.34 22.47
N ALA A 182 -5.59 1.97 21.33
CA ALA A 182 -4.82 1.83 20.11
C ALA A 182 -3.36 2.29 20.29
N THR A 183 -3.13 3.43 20.93
CA THR A 183 -1.79 3.95 21.23
C THR A 183 -0.99 2.97 22.09
N PHE A 184 -1.58 2.44 23.16
CA PHE A 184 -0.92 1.46 24.01
C PHE A 184 -0.53 0.19 23.23
N THR A 185 -1.45 -0.37 22.44
CA THR A 185 -1.20 -1.60 21.68
C THR A 185 -0.09 -1.44 20.67
N ILE A 186 0.05 -0.25 20.07
CA ILE A 186 1.18 0.05 19.17
C ILE A 186 2.49 0.20 19.93
N ILE A 187 2.50 0.92 21.03
CA ILE A 187 3.70 1.10 21.86
C ILE A 187 4.24 -0.26 22.33
N ILE A 188 3.39 -1.19 22.75
CA ILE A 188 3.83 -2.52 23.23
C ILE A 188 4.47 -3.38 22.12
N THR A 189 4.19 -3.11 20.84
CA THR A 189 4.83 -3.84 19.74
C THR A 189 6.33 -3.57 19.65
N ILE A 190 6.81 -2.43 20.14
CA ILE A 190 8.24 -2.08 20.12
C ILE A 190 9.04 -2.96 21.09
N PRO A 191 8.73 -3.00 22.41
CA PRO A 191 9.42 -3.92 23.31
C PRO A 191 9.18 -5.38 22.94
N ALA A 192 8.00 -5.76 22.41
CA ALA A 192 7.77 -7.11 21.91
C ALA A 192 8.75 -7.47 20.78
N ALA A 193 8.96 -6.59 19.82
CA ALA A 193 9.92 -6.79 18.73
C ALA A 193 11.39 -6.89 19.26
N LEU A 194 11.77 -6.05 20.23
CA LEU A 194 13.09 -6.11 20.85
C LEU A 194 13.31 -7.44 21.60
N ILE A 195 12.31 -7.93 22.34
CA ILE A 195 12.37 -9.23 23.03
C ILE A 195 12.52 -10.36 22.01
N VAL A 196 11.71 -10.36 20.95
CA VAL A 196 11.78 -11.32 19.84
C VAL A 196 13.17 -11.29 19.19
N GLY A 197 13.70 -10.09 18.91
CA GLY A 197 15.04 -9.91 18.34
C GLY A 197 16.15 -10.46 19.24
N LEU A 198 16.12 -10.12 20.52
CA LEU A 198 17.09 -10.65 21.50
C LEU A 198 17.00 -12.18 21.60
N TRP A 199 15.78 -12.74 21.61
CA TRP A 199 15.57 -14.18 21.63
C TRP A 199 16.17 -14.86 20.41
N MET A 200 15.85 -14.37 19.19
CA MET A 200 16.27 -14.95 17.91
C MET A 200 17.78 -14.87 17.66
N TYR A 201 18.42 -13.76 18.09
CA TYR A 201 19.81 -13.48 17.72
C TYR A 201 20.83 -13.67 18.86
N LYS A 202 20.39 -13.58 20.13
CA LYS A 202 21.30 -13.62 21.29
C LYS A 202 21.00 -14.77 22.25
N ILE A 203 19.76 -14.99 22.67
CA ILE A 203 19.40 -15.95 23.73
C ILE A 203 19.32 -17.36 23.16
N ARG A 204 18.54 -17.57 22.09
CA ARG A 204 18.39 -18.87 21.41
C ARG A 204 18.47 -18.70 19.88
N PRO A 205 19.68 -18.54 19.32
CA PRO A 205 19.87 -18.32 17.89
C PRO A 205 19.21 -19.41 17.05
N GLY A 206 18.40 -18.98 16.05
CA GLY A 206 17.72 -19.88 15.11
C GLY A 206 16.43 -20.53 15.62
N LYS A 207 16.01 -20.33 16.86
CA LYS A 207 14.72 -20.83 17.40
C LYS A 207 13.56 -19.89 17.03
N ILE A 208 13.27 -19.85 15.75
CA ILE A 208 12.32 -18.91 15.14
C ILE A 208 10.89 -19.12 15.67
N VAL A 209 10.43 -20.38 15.81
CA VAL A 209 9.07 -20.71 16.27
C VAL A 209 8.83 -20.24 17.71
N GLU A 210 9.81 -20.44 18.61
CA GLU A 210 9.72 -19.99 19.99
C GLU A 210 9.57 -18.45 20.05
N ALA A 211 10.40 -17.74 19.29
CA ALA A 211 10.36 -16.29 19.19
C ALA A 211 9.02 -15.78 18.63
N SER A 212 8.45 -16.49 17.65
CA SER A 212 7.12 -16.16 17.09
C SER A 212 6.01 -16.27 18.13
N ILE A 213 6.00 -17.38 18.88
CA ILE A 213 5.01 -17.60 19.93
C ILE A 213 5.11 -16.50 20.99
N ILE A 214 6.34 -16.18 21.45
CA ILE A 214 6.58 -15.09 22.40
C ILE A 214 6.02 -13.77 21.85
N GLY A 215 6.34 -13.42 20.59
CA GLY A 215 5.90 -12.18 19.97
C GLY A 215 4.38 -12.09 19.86
N VAL A 216 3.73 -13.14 19.35
CA VAL A 216 2.25 -13.20 19.22
C VAL A 216 1.59 -13.10 20.59
N VAL A 217 2.08 -13.83 21.61
CA VAL A 217 1.55 -13.77 22.97
C VAL A 217 1.67 -12.36 23.55
N LEU A 218 2.81 -11.71 23.42
CA LEU A 218 3.02 -10.34 23.92
C LEU A 218 2.07 -9.34 23.25
N VAL A 219 1.87 -9.47 21.93
CA VAL A 219 0.96 -8.60 21.18
C VAL A 219 -0.50 -8.84 21.61
N VAL A 220 -0.94 -10.10 21.72
CA VAL A 220 -2.30 -10.44 22.16
C VAL A 220 -2.54 -9.97 23.60
N VAL A 221 -1.58 -10.19 24.50
CA VAL A 221 -1.65 -9.66 25.87
C VAL A 221 -1.74 -8.14 25.87
N GLY A 222 -0.97 -7.45 25.00
CA GLY A 222 -1.06 -6.00 24.83
C GLY A 222 -2.45 -5.53 24.41
N VAL A 223 -3.10 -6.23 23.46
CA VAL A 223 -4.48 -5.92 23.04
C VAL A 223 -5.45 -6.12 24.21
N ILE A 224 -5.37 -7.23 24.93
CA ILE A 224 -6.27 -7.54 26.05
C ILE A 224 -6.07 -6.54 27.20
N TYR A 225 -4.84 -6.25 27.56
CA TYR A 225 -4.52 -5.35 28.67
C TYR A 225 -4.89 -3.89 28.35
N GLY A 226 -4.80 -3.48 27.08
CA GLY A 226 -5.20 -2.15 26.63
C GLY A 226 -6.65 -1.79 26.93
N ALA A 227 -7.55 -2.78 26.96
CA ALA A 227 -8.94 -2.59 27.34
C ALA A 227 -9.09 -2.02 28.76
N ASN A 228 -8.38 -2.60 29.70
CA ASN A 228 -8.41 -2.17 31.10
C ASN A 228 -7.69 -0.83 31.31
N LEU A 229 -6.63 -0.59 30.51
CA LEU A 229 -5.80 0.61 30.64
C LEU A 229 -6.55 1.87 30.20
N SER A 230 -7.42 1.78 29.20
CA SER A 230 -8.14 2.93 28.63
C SER A 230 -9.00 3.67 29.68
N SER A 231 -9.45 3.00 30.73
CA SER A 231 -10.24 3.56 31.83
C SER A 231 -9.41 4.10 33.01
N THR A 232 -8.08 4.05 32.92
CA THR A 232 -7.17 4.49 34.00
C THR A 232 -6.59 5.88 33.74
N PRO A 233 -6.02 6.56 34.75
CA PRO A 233 -5.29 7.82 34.53
C PRO A 233 -4.14 7.71 33.52
N LEU A 234 -3.50 6.54 33.42
CA LEU A 234 -2.49 6.29 32.41
C LEU A 234 -3.10 6.24 30.99
N GLY A 235 -4.33 5.74 30.86
CA GLY A 235 -5.06 5.79 29.60
C GLY A 235 -5.31 7.23 29.14
N GLU A 236 -5.72 8.12 30.02
CA GLU A 236 -5.89 9.55 29.69
C GLU A 236 -4.57 10.19 29.18
N TRP A 237 -3.44 9.83 29.77
CA TRP A 237 -2.13 10.32 29.33
C TRP A 237 -1.72 9.78 27.95
N LEU A 238 -2.28 8.64 27.53
CA LEU A 238 -2.02 8.04 26.21
C LEU A 238 -2.92 8.56 25.08
N LYS A 239 -3.85 9.45 25.38
CA LYS A 239 -4.66 10.16 24.37
C LYS A 239 -3.87 11.33 23.81
N TYR A 240 -3.33 11.16 22.63
CA TYR A 240 -2.50 12.18 21.98
C TYR A 240 -3.23 12.86 20.82
N SER A 241 -2.93 14.14 20.61
CA SER A 241 -3.37 14.88 19.42
C SER A 241 -2.68 14.37 18.16
N LYS A 242 -3.28 14.63 17.00
CA LYS A 242 -2.70 14.27 15.68
C LYS A 242 -1.26 14.78 15.52
N GLN A 243 -0.98 16.02 15.93
CA GLN A 243 0.34 16.63 15.83
C GLN A 243 1.37 15.88 16.70
N THR A 244 1.00 15.54 17.93
CA THR A 244 1.89 14.80 18.84
C THR A 244 2.21 13.42 18.27
N ILE A 245 1.21 12.71 17.72
CA ILE A 245 1.40 11.40 17.10
C ILE A 245 2.27 11.53 15.86
N ALA A 246 2.06 12.54 15.00
CA ALA A 246 2.87 12.79 13.80
C ALA A 246 4.36 12.97 14.14
N VAL A 247 4.65 13.79 15.14
CA VAL A 247 6.03 13.97 15.64
C VAL A 247 6.59 12.68 16.23
N GLY A 248 5.79 11.96 17.02
CA GLY A 248 6.18 10.67 17.61
C GLY A 248 6.54 9.62 16.55
N ILE A 249 5.73 9.50 15.49
CA ILE A 249 5.99 8.55 14.38
C ILE A 249 7.23 8.99 13.58
N ALA A 250 7.42 10.30 13.35
CA ALA A 250 8.60 10.80 12.66
C ALA A 250 9.87 10.51 13.49
N PHE A 251 9.85 10.79 14.78
CA PHE A 251 10.97 10.49 15.67
C PHE A 251 11.26 8.98 15.74
N TYR A 252 10.21 8.16 15.83
CA TYR A 252 10.33 6.71 15.79
C TYR A 252 10.98 6.25 14.46
N GLY A 253 10.48 6.71 13.30
CA GLY A 253 11.03 6.34 11.99
C GLY A 253 12.50 6.77 11.81
N PHE A 254 12.89 7.92 12.36
CA PHE A 254 14.27 8.36 12.41
C PHE A 254 15.15 7.37 13.19
N ILE A 255 14.77 7.02 14.42
CA ILE A 255 15.50 6.06 15.25
C ILE A 255 15.58 4.71 14.55
N ALA A 256 14.45 4.16 14.10
CA ALA A 256 14.37 2.85 13.45
C ALA A 256 15.26 2.76 12.20
N SER A 257 15.34 3.86 11.41
CA SER A 257 16.19 3.91 10.22
C SER A 257 17.70 3.94 10.52
N THR A 258 18.08 4.38 11.71
CA THR A 258 19.50 4.50 12.13
C THR A 258 20.02 3.28 12.90
N LEU A 259 19.13 2.55 13.59
CA LEU A 259 19.50 1.37 14.37
C LEU A 259 19.95 0.20 13.46
N PRO A 260 20.77 -0.75 14.01
CA PRO A 260 21.08 -1.98 13.30
C PRO A 260 19.82 -2.77 12.94
N VAL A 261 19.79 -3.33 11.72
CA VAL A 261 18.59 -3.99 11.15
C VAL A 261 18.10 -5.16 12.03
N TRP A 262 19.04 -5.92 12.61
CA TRP A 262 18.73 -7.10 13.45
C TRP A 262 18.06 -6.76 14.79
N LEU A 263 18.21 -5.51 15.26
CA LEU A 263 17.72 -5.13 16.60
C LEU A 263 16.21 -4.85 16.61
N LEU A 264 15.72 -4.12 15.63
CA LEU A 264 14.33 -3.68 15.59
C LEU A 264 13.63 -4.07 14.29
N LEU A 265 14.23 -3.78 13.12
CA LEU A 265 13.58 -3.93 11.82
C LEU A 265 13.23 -5.39 11.53
N CYS A 266 14.21 -6.29 11.51
CA CYS A 266 13.96 -7.71 11.20
C CYS A 266 12.99 -8.39 12.16
N PRO A 267 13.10 -8.25 13.50
CA PRO A 267 12.15 -8.87 14.41
C PRO A 267 10.74 -8.32 14.26
N ARG A 268 10.61 -7.03 13.99
CA ARG A 268 9.32 -6.39 13.80
C ARG A 268 8.66 -6.77 12.47
N ASP A 269 9.42 -6.79 11.37
CA ASP A 269 8.94 -7.28 10.07
C ASP A 269 8.49 -8.73 10.16
N TYR A 270 9.25 -9.54 10.89
CA TYR A 270 8.92 -10.94 11.15
C TYR A 270 7.59 -11.07 11.89
N LEU A 271 7.44 -10.37 13.02
CA LEU A 271 6.19 -10.34 13.79
C LEU A 271 5.01 -9.83 12.94
N SER A 272 5.21 -8.76 12.20
CA SER A 272 4.23 -8.18 11.28
C SER A 272 3.78 -9.19 10.22
N SER A 273 4.68 -9.99 9.65
CA SER A 273 4.37 -10.96 8.59
C SER A 273 3.38 -12.04 9.04
N TYR A 274 3.56 -12.58 10.26
CA TYR A 274 2.60 -13.54 10.83
C TYR A 274 1.24 -12.91 11.10
N MET A 275 1.24 -11.70 11.65
CA MET A 275 0.01 -10.95 11.88
C MET A 275 -0.72 -10.68 10.57
N LYS A 276 0.02 -10.32 9.50
CA LYS A 276 -0.52 -10.08 8.16
C LYS A 276 -1.26 -11.31 7.64
N ILE A 277 -0.57 -12.42 7.54
CA ILE A 277 -1.12 -13.66 7.00
C ILE A 277 -2.29 -14.15 7.86
N GLY A 278 -2.11 -14.14 9.19
CA GLY A 278 -3.16 -14.57 10.12
C GLY A 278 -4.43 -13.75 10.01
N THR A 279 -4.32 -12.41 9.93
CA THR A 279 -5.48 -11.52 9.82
C THR A 279 -6.19 -11.67 8.47
N ILE A 280 -5.45 -11.84 7.38
CA ILE A 280 -6.03 -12.08 6.05
C ILE A 280 -6.83 -13.38 6.05
N ILE A 281 -6.25 -14.47 6.59
CA ILE A 281 -6.93 -15.76 6.71
C ILE A 281 -8.17 -15.65 7.60
N LEU A 282 -8.06 -14.94 8.72
CA LEU A 282 -9.17 -14.72 9.65
C LEU A 282 -10.32 -13.95 8.99
N LEU A 283 -10.01 -12.86 8.28
CA LEU A 283 -11.03 -12.06 7.60
C LEU A 283 -11.66 -12.82 6.42
N ALA A 284 -10.86 -13.51 5.62
CA ALA A 284 -11.36 -14.37 4.55
C ALA A 284 -12.26 -15.49 5.11
N GLY A 285 -11.85 -16.14 6.20
CA GLY A 285 -12.65 -17.13 6.92
C GLY A 285 -13.95 -16.54 7.48
N GLY A 286 -13.89 -15.33 8.03
CA GLY A 286 -15.08 -14.59 8.48
C GLY A 286 -16.07 -14.33 7.34
N VAL A 287 -15.58 -13.87 6.19
CA VAL A 287 -16.41 -13.68 4.99
C VAL A 287 -17.03 -14.98 4.50
N LEU A 288 -16.29 -16.09 4.51
CA LEU A 288 -16.79 -17.40 4.12
C LEU A 288 -17.88 -17.94 5.05
N ILE A 289 -17.70 -17.77 6.38
CA ILE A 289 -18.62 -18.29 7.39
C ILE A 289 -19.88 -17.42 7.50
N VAL A 290 -19.71 -16.09 7.56
CA VAL A 290 -20.81 -15.14 7.81
C VAL A 290 -21.53 -14.76 6.53
N ASN A 291 -20.83 -14.74 5.39
CA ASN A 291 -21.32 -14.27 4.09
C ASN A 291 -22.08 -12.92 4.21
N PRO A 292 -21.43 -11.85 4.69
CA PRO A 292 -22.11 -10.60 4.97
C PRO A 292 -22.70 -9.97 3.71
N ILE A 293 -23.78 -9.20 3.89
CA ILE A 293 -24.41 -8.45 2.83
C ILE A 293 -23.65 -7.13 2.63
N ILE A 294 -23.36 -6.80 1.39
CA ILE A 294 -22.82 -5.50 1.02
C ILE A 294 -23.92 -4.46 1.15
N GLN A 295 -23.73 -3.49 2.05
CA GLN A 295 -24.67 -2.42 2.34
C GLN A 295 -24.48 -1.19 1.46
N MET A 296 -23.24 -0.97 0.98
CA MET A 296 -22.93 0.11 0.04
C MET A 296 -23.57 -0.20 -1.32
N PRO A 297 -24.20 0.79 -2.01
CA PRO A 297 -24.73 0.59 -3.35
C PRO A 297 -23.63 0.23 -4.33
N ALA A 298 -24.00 -0.39 -5.46
CA ALA A 298 -23.05 -0.73 -6.51
C ALA A 298 -22.30 0.51 -6.99
N VAL A 299 -23.00 1.63 -7.14
CA VAL A 299 -22.47 2.91 -7.61
C VAL A 299 -23.15 4.03 -6.81
N THR A 300 -22.38 5.02 -6.35
CA THR A 300 -22.90 6.23 -5.69
C THR A 300 -22.94 7.41 -6.65
N ASN A 301 -23.58 8.51 -6.25
CA ASN A 301 -23.59 9.76 -7.04
C ASN A 301 -22.19 10.39 -7.18
N TYR A 302 -21.24 10.02 -6.33
CA TYR A 302 -19.87 10.54 -6.35
C TYR A 302 -19.03 10.08 -7.54
N ILE A 303 -19.53 9.16 -8.38
CA ILE A 303 -18.86 8.79 -9.64
C ILE A 303 -18.67 9.99 -10.58
N HIS A 304 -19.54 11.01 -10.47
CA HIS A 304 -19.45 12.23 -11.27
C HIS A 304 -18.53 13.30 -10.66
N GLY A 305 -17.97 13.05 -9.47
CA GLY A 305 -17.13 13.98 -8.72
C GLY A 305 -17.84 14.54 -7.49
N GLY A 306 -17.18 15.45 -6.79
CA GLY A 306 -17.70 16.06 -5.57
C GLY A 306 -17.73 15.12 -4.36
N GLY A 307 -16.99 14.02 -4.40
CA GLY A 307 -16.86 13.09 -3.29
C GLY A 307 -16.18 13.76 -2.10
N PRO A 308 -16.69 13.55 -0.87
CA PRO A 308 -16.21 14.25 0.30
C PRO A 308 -14.91 13.65 0.87
N ILE A 309 -14.58 12.40 0.53
CA ILE A 309 -13.35 11.71 0.98
C ILE A 309 -12.27 11.87 -0.09
N ILE A 310 -12.60 11.52 -1.34
CA ILE A 310 -11.74 11.68 -2.52
C ILE A 310 -12.44 12.65 -3.46
N PRO A 311 -11.93 13.88 -3.62
CA PRO A 311 -12.53 14.86 -4.52
C PRO A 311 -12.21 14.51 -5.97
N GLY A 312 -13.21 14.26 -6.78
CA GLY A 312 -13.04 14.01 -8.20
C GLY A 312 -13.94 12.90 -8.74
N LYS A 313 -13.90 12.73 -10.06
CA LYS A 313 -14.70 11.71 -10.75
C LYS A 313 -14.15 10.31 -10.48
N VAL A 314 -15.00 9.28 -10.61
CA VAL A 314 -14.58 7.89 -10.41
C VAL A 314 -13.34 7.56 -11.23
N TRP A 315 -13.31 7.86 -12.53
CA TRP A 315 -12.07 7.87 -13.30
C TRP A 315 -11.55 9.30 -13.40
N PRO A 316 -10.30 9.57 -13.11
CA PRO A 316 -9.19 8.63 -12.82
C PRO A 316 -9.02 8.25 -11.34
N PHE A 317 -9.86 8.78 -10.41
CA PHE A 317 -9.58 8.74 -8.98
C PHE A 317 -9.69 7.34 -8.35
N VAL A 318 -10.59 6.46 -8.82
CA VAL A 318 -10.63 5.08 -8.31
C VAL A 318 -9.30 4.36 -8.57
N CYS A 319 -8.67 4.65 -9.74
CA CYS A 319 -7.42 4.04 -10.12
C CYS A 319 -6.26 4.48 -9.21
N ILE A 320 -6.13 5.79 -8.92
CA ILE A 320 -5.06 6.28 -8.06
C ILE A 320 -5.31 6.01 -6.58
N THR A 321 -6.57 5.89 -6.16
CA THR A 321 -6.93 5.61 -4.77
C THR A 321 -6.64 4.15 -4.42
N ILE A 322 -7.03 3.20 -5.29
CA ILE A 322 -6.70 1.77 -5.17
C ILE A 322 -5.42 1.51 -5.98
N ALA A 323 -4.32 2.13 -5.61
CA ALA A 323 -3.07 1.94 -6.30
C ALA A 323 -2.46 0.56 -6.02
N CYS A 324 -2.09 0.29 -4.77
CA CYS A 324 -1.34 -0.92 -4.41
C CYS A 324 -2.08 -2.22 -4.74
N GLY A 325 -3.36 -2.31 -4.42
CA GLY A 325 -4.13 -3.54 -4.66
C GLY A 325 -4.50 -3.86 -6.10
N ALA A 326 -4.19 -2.96 -7.04
CA ALA A 326 -4.43 -3.17 -8.46
C ALA A 326 -3.13 -3.09 -9.27
N ILE A 327 -2.35 -2.02 -9.11
CA ILE A 327 -1.03 -1.85 -9.72
C ILE A 327 -0.23 -0.84 -8.92
N SER A 328 0.98 -1.20 -8.48
CA SER A 328 1.80 -0.39 -7.59
C SER A 328 3.24 -0.23 -8.08
N GLY A 329 3.69 1.01 -8.21
CA GLY A 329 5.08 1.31 -8.50
C GLY A 329 6.03 0.98 -7.35
N PHE A 330 5.53 0.98 -6.11
CA PHE A 330 6.33 0.56 -4.95
C PHE A 330 6.82 -0.88 -5.08
N HIS A 331 6.05 -1.76 -5.73
CA HIS A 331 6.44 -3.15 -5.99
C HIS A 331 7.70 -3.26 -6.85
N ALA A 332 7.91 -2.32 -7.78
CA ALA A 332 9.14 -2.29 -8.58
C ALA A 332 10.39 -2.10 -7.71
N LEU A 333 10.29 -1.39 -6.59
CA LEU A 333 11.41 -1.20 -5.65
C LEU A 333 11.75 -2.50 -4.92
N ILE A 334 10.75 -3.28 -4.56
CA ILE A 334 10.93 -4.59 -3.92
C ILE A 334 11.39 -5.62 -4.96
N GLY A 335 10.75 -5.64 -6.13
CA GLY A 335 11.06 -6.52 -7.25
C GLY A 335 12.43 -6.28 -7.89
N THR A 336 13.07 -5.14 -7.62
CA THR A 336 14.45 -4.84 -8.06
C THR A 336 15.42 -4.61 -6.89
N GLY A 337 14.94 -4.69 -5.66
CA GLY A 337 15.74 -4.47 -4.45
C GLY A 337 16.28 -5.77 -3.84
N THR A 338 15.44 -6.46 -3.10
CA THR A 338 15.82 -7.63 -2.30
C THR A 338 15.49 -8.95 -2.98
N THR A 339 14.29 -9.10 -3.51
CA THR A 339 13.76 -10.36 -4.04
C THR A 339 14.61 -11.00 -5.15
N PRO A 340 15.12 -10.28 -6.17
CA PRO A 340 15.86 -10.88 -7.26
C PRO A 340 17.20 -11.50 -6.81
N LYS A 341 17.74 -11.04 -5.68
CA LYS A 341 18.97 -11.51 -5.08
C LYS A 341 18.80 -12.84 -4.30
N MET A 342 17.56 -13.31 -4.17
CA MET A 342 17.21 -14.48 -3.38
C MET A 342 16.57 -15.61 -4.21
N ILE A 343 16.22 -15.35 -5.47
CA ILE A 343 15.57 -16.31 -6.38
C ILE A 343 16.56 -17.40 -6.79
N LYS A 344 16.15 -18.68 -6.61
CA LYS A 344 16.95 -19.84 -7.00
C LYS A 344 16.83 -20.19 -8.46
N LYS A 345 15.60 -20.13 -9.01
CA LYS A 345 15.27 -20.51 -10.39
C LYS A 345 14.33 -19.49 -11.01
N GLU A 346 14.47 -19.26 -12.31
CA GLU A 346 13.59 -18.30 -13.00
C GLU A 346 12.11 -18.70 -12.97
N SER A 347 11.80 -20.00 -12.92
CA SER A 347 10.42 -20.47 -12.79
C SER A 347 9.73 -20.05 -11.48
N GLU A 348 10.51 -19.69 -10.44
CA GLU A 348 9.98 -19.18 -9.18
C GLU A 348 9.47 -17.73 -9.28
N ILE A 349 9.84 -17.00 -10.35
CA ILE A 349 9.38 -15.63 -10.61
C ILE A 349 7.86 -15.57 -10.84
N LEU A 350 7.28 -16.59 -11.48
CA LEU A 350 5.83 -16.62 -11.70
C LEU A 350 5.02 -16.62 -10.39
N PRO A 351 5.21 -17.53 -9.43
CA PRO A 351 4.49 -17.46 -8.17
C PRO A 351 4.87 -16.23 -7.33
N ILE A 352 6.14 -15.80 -7.33
CA ILE A 352 6.61 -14.71 -6.48
C ILE A 352 6.18 -13.35 -7.03
N GLY A 353 6.40 -13.04 -8.31
CA GLY A 353 6.01 -11.77 -8.91
C GLY A 353 4.50 -11.73 -9.22
N PHE A 354 4.05 -12.58 -10.15
CA PHE A 354 2.65 -12.58 -10.57
C PHE A 354 1.69 -13.03 -9.46
N GLY A 355 2.05 -14.13 -8.77
CA GLY A 355 1.19 -14.73 -7.75
C GLY A 355 1.01 -13.85 -6.51
N ALA A 356 2.07 -13.23 -6.00
CA ALA A 356 1.96 -12.40 -4.81
C ALA A 356 1.10 -11.15 -5.05
N MET A 357 1.17 -10.54 -6.25
CA MET A 357 0.30 -9.44 -6.62
C MET A 357 -1.17 -9.83 -6.64
N LEU A 358 -1.50 -11.03 -7.13
CA LEU A 358 -2.88 -11.51 -7.08
C LEU A 358 -3.38 -11.74 -5.65
N VAL A 359 -2.52 -12.26 -4.77
CA VAL A 359 -2.86 -12.40 -3.33
C VAL A 359 -3.09 -11.01 -2.71
N GLU A 360 -2.30 -10.01 -3.07
CA GLU A 360 -2.54 -8.64 -2.63
C GLU A 360 -3.86 -8.06 -3.16
N GLY A 361 -4.24 -8.39 -4.40
CA GLY A 361 -5.56 -8.07 -4.95
C GLY A 361 -6.70 -8.68 -4.12
N VAL A 362 -6.53 -9.91 -3.59
CA VAL A 362 -7.49 -10.52 -2.65
C VAL A 362 -7.56 -9.73 -1.34
N VAL A 363 -6.43 -9.28 -0.80
CA VAL A 363 -6.40 -8.42 0.40
C VAL A 363 -7.18 -7.15 0.17
N SER A 364 -6.99 -6.51 -0.98
CA SER A 364 -7.72 -5.29 -1.38
C SER A 364 -9.22 -5.52 -1.51
N LEU A 365 -9.62 -6.67 -2.05
CA LEU A 365 -11.03 -7.03 -2.09
C LEU A 365 -11.61 -7.21 -0.69
N LEU A 366 -10.90 -7.91 0.20
CA LEU A 366 -11.37 -8.11 1.58
C LEU A 366 -11.52 -6.77 2.33
N ALA A 367 -10.62 -5.81 2.09
CA ALA A 367 -10.73 -4.47 2.64
C ALA A 367 -11.93 -3.70 2.07
N LEU A 368 -12.19 -3.82 0.76
CA LEU A 368 -13.38 -3.25 0.13
C LEU A 368 -14.66 -3.86 0.71
N ILE A 369 -14.71 -5.19 0.88
CA ILE A 369 -15.82 -5.89 1.50
C ILE A 369 -16.07 -5.37 2.91
N ALA A 370 -15.03 -5.27 3.75
CA ALA A 370 -15.15 -4.78 5.11
C ALA A 370 -15.76 -3.36 5.16
N ALA A 371 -15.25 -2.44 4.33
CA ALA A 371 -15.78 -1.08 4.25
C ALA A 371 -17.22 -1.01 3.74
N THR A 372 -17.55 -1.84 2.75
CA THR A 372 -18.88 -1.82 2.08
C THR A 372 -19.95 -2.63 2.81
N CYS A 373 -19.58 -3.40 3.84
CA CYS A 373 -20.51 -3.98 4.80
C CYS A 373 -21.05 -2.96 5.82
N LEU A 374 -20.43 -1.80 5.97
CA LEU A 374 -20.97 -0.67 6.73
C LEU A 374 -22.13 -0.04 5.97
N LEU A 375 -23.13 0.44 6.71
CA LEU A 375 -24.18 1.28 6.13
C LEU A 375 -23.57 2.59 5.59
N PRO A 376 -24.06 3.12 4.46
CA PRO A 376 -23.46 4.32 3.85
C PRO A 376 -23.34 5.51 4.81
N GLY A 377 -24.38 5.79 5.61
CA GLY A 377 -24.35 6.87 6.60
C GLY A 377 -23.26 6.67 7.65
N ASP A 378 -23.12 5.46 8.17
CA ASP A 378 -22.11 5.13 9.19
C ASP A 378 -20.69 5.17 8.59
N TYR A 379 -20.50 4.68 7.36
CA TYR A 379 -19.23 4.79 6.64
C TYR A 379 -18.79 6.26 6.44
N PHE A 380 -19.70 7.12 5.99
CA PHE A 380 -19.40 8.54 5.82
C PHE A 380 -19.18 9.26 7.15
N ALA A 381 -19.95 8.91 8.21
CA ALA A 381 -19.76 9.50 9.53
C ALA A 381 -18.37 9.20 10.13
N ILE A 382 -17.82 8.01 9.87
CA ILE A 382 -16.48 7.65 10.31
C ILE A 382 -15.41 8.43 9.51
N ASN A 383 -15.59 8.56 8.20
CA ASN A 383 -14.55 9.10 7.31
C ASN A 383 -14.58 10.62 7.10
N LEU A 384 -15.57 11.33 7.66
CA LEU A 384 -15.74 12.77 7.49
C LEU A 384 -15.72 13.50 8.83
N SER A 385 -15.25 14.76 8.79
CA SER A 385 -15.47 15.62 9.96
C SER A 385 -16.98 15.80 10.21
N PRO A 386 -17.42 15.96 11.47
CA PRO A 386 -18.82 16.16 11.79
C PRO A 386 -19.49 17.29 10.99
N GLU A 387 -18.75 18.37 10.76
CA GLU A 387 -19.24 19.52 9.99
C GLU A 387 -19.58 19.16 8.54
N ILE A 388 -18.69 18.42 7.86
CA ILE A 388 -18.91 17.97 6.47
C ILE A 388 -20.04 16.97 6.43
N PHE A 389 -20.05 16.01 7.36
CA PHE A 389 -21.10 14.98 7.46
C PHE A 389 -22.49 15.60 7.58
N HIS A 390 -22.68 16.59 8.48
CA HIS A 390 -23.95 17.27 8.66
C HIS A 390 -24.38 18.06 7.41
N LYS A 391 -23.43 18.70 6.70
CA LYS A 391 -23.74 19.42 5.45
C LYS A 391 -24.26 18.50 4.34
N LEU A 392 -23.83 17.24 4.33
CA LEU A 392 -24.26 16.24 3.34
C LEU A 392 -25.65 15.67 3.61
N GLY A 393 -26.22 15.90 4.79
CA GLY A 393 -27.56 15.42 5.17
C GLY A 393 -27.66 13.91 5.36
N TYR A 394 -26.55 13.20 5.55
CA TYR A 394 -26.56 11.80 5.93
C TYR A 394 -27.00 11.62 7.38
N THR A 395 -27.60 10.47 7.65
CA THR A 395 -27.96 10.03 9.00
C THR A 395 -27.23 8.74 9.32
N THR A 396 -26.76 8.61 10.56
CA THR A 396 -26.20 7.36 11.07
C THR A 396 -27.32 6.43 11.53
N THR A 397 -27.15 5.14 11.33
CA THR A 397 -28.13 4.11 11.71
C THR A 397 -27.59 3.20 12.80
N GLN A 398 -26.36 2.71 12.65
CA GLN A 398 -25.75 1.75 13.57
C GLN A 398 -24.50 2.32 14.27
N LEU A 399 -24.03 3.52 13.93
CA LEU A 399 -22.80 4.09 14.43
C LEU A 399 -22.73 4.08 15.96
N HIS A 400 -23.74 4.60 16.65
CA HIS A 400 -23.76 4.63 18.12
C HIS A 400 -23.73 3.23 18.74
N SER A 401 -24.38 2.25 18.09
CA SER A 401 -24.32 0.85 18.54
C SER A 401 -22.92 0.27 18.36
N ILE A 402 -22.26 0.60 17.23
CA ILE A 402 -20.89 0.18 16.96
C ILE A 402 -19.94 0.82 17.99
N GLU A 403 -20.05 2.12 18.24
CA GLU A 403 -19.26 2.86 19.23
C GLU A 403 -19.40 2.26 20.64
N ALA A 404 -20.63 1.95 21.04
CA ALA A 404 -20.90 1.32 22.34
C ALA A 404 -20.27 -0.08 22.45
N MET A 405 -20.30 -0.88 21.38
CA MET A 405 -19.69 -2.21 21.35
C MET A 405 -18.16 -2.17 21.25
N VAL A 406 -17.61 -1.18 20.59
CA VAL A 406 -16.16 -0.98 20.41
C VAL A 406 -15.53 -0.33 21.65
N GLY A 407 -16.30 0.52 22.36
CA GLY A 407 -15.86 1.25 23.54
C GLY A 407 -15.11 2.57 23.23
N GLU A 408 -15.20 3.06 21.98
CA GLU A 408 -14.58 4.32 21.55
C GLU A 408 -15.50 5.10 20.61
N ASN A 409 -15.35 6.42 20.59
CA ASN A 409 -15.93 7.27 19.56
C ASN A 409 -15.15 7.10 18.25
N ILE A 410 -15.83 6.67 17.19
CA ILE A 410 -15.23 6.43 15.88
C ILE A 410 -15.66 7.44 14.81
N ALA A 411 -16.62 8.32 15.13
CA ALA A 411 -17.06 9.39 14.24
C ALA A 411 -15.92 10.38 13.97
N GLY A 412 -15.79 10.82 12.73
CA GLY A 412 -14.79 11.83 12.32
C GLY A 412 -13.34 11.34 12.29
N ARG A 413 -13.10 10.04 12.43
CA ARG A 413 -11.75 9.45 12.38
C ARG A 413 -11.39 9.07 10.93
N THR A 414 -11.06 10.09 10.15
CA THR A 414 -10.79 9.99 8.71
C THR A 414 -9.58 9.09 8.40
N GLY A 415 -9.49 8.60 7.17
CA GLY A 415 -8.30 7.90 6.68
C GLY A 415 -8.47 6.41 6.38
N GLY A 416 -9.69 5.86 6.55
CA GLY A 416 -10.02 4.50 6.15
C GLY A 416 -9.72 3.42 7.17
N ALA A 417 -8.68 3.55 8.00
CA ALA A 417 -8.27 2.55 8.99
C ALA A 417 -9.41 2.18 9.97
N VAL A 418 -10.07 3.18 10.51
CA VAL A 418 -11.18 2.99 11.46
C VAL A 418 -12.38 2.32 10.79
N SER A 419 -12.69 2.68 9.54
CA SER A 419 -13.74 2.02 8.77
C SER A 419 -13.41 0.57 8.45
N LEU A 420 -12.15 0.28 8.11
CA LEU A 420 -11.68 -1.09 7.93
C LEU A 420 -11.86 -1.90 9.22
N ALA A 421 -11.38 -1.36 10.35
CA ALA A 421 -11.46 -2.02 11.63
C ALA A 421 -12.91 -2.25 12.09
N ALA A 422 -13.79 -1.25 11.90
CA ALA A 422 -15.21 -1.38 12.19
C ALA A 422 -15.89 -2.45 11.33
N GLY A 423 -15.64 -2.45 10.03
CA GLY A 423 -16.17 -3.46 9.10
C GLY A 423 -15.65 -4.87 9.42
N MET A 424 -14.34 -5.01 9.67
CA MET A 424 -13.75 -6.29 10.09
C MET A 424 -14.35 -6.79 11.40
N SER A 425 -14.49 -5.93 12.41
CA SER A 425 -15.04 -6.31 13.70
C SER A 425 -16.52 -6.72 13.60
N LEU A 426 -17.31 -6.08 12.73
CA LEU A 426 -18.68 -6.50 12.43
C LEU A 426 -18.73 -7.90 11.80
N ILE A 427 -17.89 -8.17 10.82
CA ILE A 427 -17.82 -9.49 10.16
C ILE A 427 -17.41 -10.56 11.17
N LEU A 428 -16.34 -10.34 11.94
CA LEU A 428 -15.81 -11.33 12.86
C LEU A 428 -16.71 -11.57 14.07
N SER A 429 -17.37 -10.51 14.58
CA SER A 429 -18.31 -10.64 15.69
C SER A 429 -19.63 -11.31 15.30
N ALA A 430 -19.95 -11.34 14.00
CA ALA A 430 -21.12 -12.08 13.49
C ALA A 430 -20.90 -13.60 13.43
N ILE A 431 -19.67 -14.08 13.59
CA ILE A 431 -19.39 -15.52 13.76
C ILE A 431 -20.05 -16.01 15.06
N PRO A 432 -20.79 -17.15 15.05
CA PRO A 432 -21.46 -17.66 16.24
C PRO A 432 -20.51 -17.76 17.44
N GLY A 433 -20.92 -17.21 18.57
CA GLY A 433 -20.13 -17.19 19.81
C GLY A 433 -19.06 -16.10 19.91
N MET A 434 -18.88 -15.22 18.90
CA MET A 434 -17.83 -14.19 18.90
C MET A 434 -18.33 -12.76 19.16
N LYS A 435 -19.64 -12.57 19.33
CA LYS A 435 -20.25 -11.22 19.45
C LYS A 435 -19.66 -10.39 20.58
N PHE A 436 -19.33 -11.00 21.71
CA PHE A 436 -18.77 -10.32 22.89
C PHE A 436 -17.31 -9.85 22.69
N LEU A 437 -16.65 -10.28 21.61
CA LEU A 437 -15.27 -9.91 21.30
C LEU A 437 -15.16 -8.70 20.35
N MET A 438 -16.25 -7.99 20.05
CA MET A 438 -16.25 -6.95 19.03
C MET A 438 -15.22 -5.84 19.32
N SER A 439 -15.08 -5.39 20.56
CA SER A 439 -14.08 -4.39 20.94
C SER A 439 -12.64 -4.89 20.72
N TYR A 440 -12.38 -6.15 21.04
CA TYR A 440 -11.07 -6.77 20.81
C TYR A 440 -10.75 -6.94 19.34
N TRP A 441 -11.72 -7.34 18.51
CA TRP A 441 -11.55 -7.43 17.05
C TRP A 441 -11.25 -6.08 16.43
N TYR A 442 -11.95 -5.03 16.88
CA TYR A 442 -11.71 -3.67 16.41
C TYR A 442 -10.29 -3.19 16.74
N HIS A 443 -9.87 -3.27 18.00
CA HIS A 443 -8.54 -2.81 18.42
C HIS A 443 -7.41 -3.69 17.86
N PHE A 444 -7.68 -4.97 17.68
CA PHE A 444 -6.79 -5.87 16.97
C PHE A 444 -6.61 -5.43 15.50
N ALA A 445 -7.68 -5.05 14.82
CA ALA A 445 -7.60 -4.58 13.43
C ALA A 445 -6.86 -3.24 13.32
N ILE A 446 -7.10 -2.28 14.23
CA ILE A 446 -6.35 -1.02 14.30
C ILE A 446 -4.86 -1.28 14.54
N MET A 447 -4.53 -2.12 15.53
CA MET A 447 -3.14 -2.49 15.80
C MET A 447 -2.49 -3.18 14.60
N PHE A 448 -3.18 -4.12 13.99
CA PHE A 448 -2.73 -4.84 12.81
C PHE A 448 -2.37 -3.86 11.68
N GLU A 449 -3.28 -2.94 11.34
CA GLU A 449 -3.05 -1.97 10.29
C GLU A 449 -1.90 -1.01 10.62
N ALA A 450 -1.87 -0.49 11.85
CA ALA A 450 -0.80 0.39 12.29
C ALA A 450 0.58 -0.32 12.31
N LEU A 451 0.64 -1.58 12.74
CA LEU A 451 1.86 -2.39 12.70
C LEU A 451 2.34 -2.59 11.25
N PHE A 452 1.41 -2.83 10.33
CA PHE A 452 1.66 -2.93 8.90
C PHE A 452 2.34 -1.69 8.35
N ILE A 453 1.78 -0.53 8.67
CA ILE A 453 2.28 0.77 8.21
C ILE A 453 3.63 1.08 8.81
N LEU A 454 3.79 0.90 10.12
CA LEU A 454 5.02 1.26 10.81
C LEU A 454 6.22 0.41 10.36
N THR A 455 6.03 -0.87 10.01
CA THR A 455 7.10 -1.67 9.39
C THR A 455 7.52 -1.11 8.03
N THR A 456 6.56 -0.60 7.25
CA THR A 456 6.86 0.08 5.99
C THR A 456 7.58 1.42 6.21
N VAL A 457 7.23 2.17 7.27
CA VAL A 457 7.91 3.42 7.65
C VAL A 457 9.37 3.15 8.03
N ASP A 458 9.62 2.09 8.80
CA ASP A 458 10.97 1.72 9.24
C ASP A 458 11.86 1.34 8.05
N ALA A 459 11.38 0.42 7.23
CA ALA A 459 12.11 -0.05 6.04
C ALA A 459 12.23 1.05 4.98
N GLY A 460 11.13 1.77 4.70
CA GLY A 460 11.06 2.79 3.67
C GLY A 460 11.94 4.00 3.97
N THR A 461 12.00 4.48 5.22
CA THR A 461 12.88 5.57 5.62
C THR A 461 14.35 5.20 5.41
N ARG A 462 14.72 3.96 5.73
CA ARG A 462 16.06 3.44 5.50
C ARG A 462 16.39 3.31 4.01
N VAL A 463 15.46 2.78 3.22
CA VAL A 463 15.63 2.65 1.77
C VAL A 463 15.74 4.03 1.10
N ALA A 464 14.89 4.98 1.46
CA ALA A 464 14.96 6.36 0.97
C ALA A 464 16.31 7.02 1.29
N ARG A 465 16.85 6.76 2.50
CA ARG A 465 18.19 7.21 2.86
C ARG A 465 19.26 6.63 1.92
N TYR A 466 19.22 5.35 1.60
CA TYR A 466 20.19 4.75 0.67
C TYR A 466 20.10 5.39 -0.72
N PHE A 467 18.91 5.60 -1.25
CA PHE A 467 18.73 6.30 -2.52
C PHE A 467 19.23 7.75 -2.47
N LEU A 468 18.96 8.46 -1.37
CA LEU A 468 19.51 9.81 -1.19
C LEU A 468 21.05 9.79 -1.16
N GLN A 469 21.65 8.85 -0.45
CA GLN A 469 23.11 8.68 -0.40
C GLN A 469 23.69 8.35 -1.77
N GLU A 470 23.02 7.53 -2.58
CA GLU A 470 23.42 7.21 -3.95
C GLU A 470 23.40 8.45 -4.85
N ILE A 471 22.31 9.25 -4.78
CA ILE A 471 22.18 10.51 -5.54
C ILE A 471 23.24 11.53 -5.10
N LEU A 472 23.55 11.61 -3.81
CA LEU A 472 24.54 12.54 -3.27
C LEU A 472 26.00 12.14 -3.55
N ARG A 473 26.24 10.89 -3.92
CA ARG A 473 27.61 10.36 -4.12
C ARG A 473 28.50 11.21 -5.01
N PRO A 474 28.07 11.71 -6.19
CA PRO A 474 28.90 12.55 -7.05
C PRO A 474 29.09 13.97 -6.52
N ILE A 475 28.21 14.48 -5.66
CA ILE A 475 28.17 15.87 -5.20
C ILE A 475 28.76 16.02 -3.79
N ALA A 476 28.41 15.10 -2.90
CA ALA A 476 28.80 15.11 -1.48
C ALA A 476 29.26 13.71 -1.03
N PRO A 477 30.45 13.25 -1.43
CA PRO A 477 30.93 11.88 -1.14
C PRO A 477 30.97 11.55 0.36
N LYS A 478 31.20 12.53 1.22
CA LYS A 478 31.22 12.33 2.68
C LYS A 478 29.83 11.96 3.25
N LEU A 479 28.74 12.44 2.66
CA LEU A 479 27.37 12.13 3.05
C LEU A 479 26.86 10.82 2.42
N SER A 480 27.53 10.30 1.42
CA SER A 480 27.15 9.06 0.75
C SER A 480 27.64 7.78 1.46
N SER A 481 28.39 7.92 2.55
CA SER A 481 28.92 6.78 3.30
C SER A 481 27.84 6.13 4.16
N GLY A 482 27.50 4.87 3.85
CA GLY A 482 26.55 4.06 4.64
C GLY A 482 27.08 3.62 6.00
N THR A 483 28.40 3.74 6.25
CA THR A 483 29.06 3.33 7.49
C THR A 483 29.39 4.50 8.43
N SER A 484 29.43 5.73 7.91
CA SER A 484 29.69 6.93 8.71
C SER A 484 28.45 7.31 9.53
N ILE A 485 28.54 7.28 10.85
CA ILE A 485 27.45 7.65 11.76
C ILE A 485 26.88 9.05 11.43
N PRO A 486 27.69 10.12 11.29
CA PRO A 486 27.18 11.44 10.93
C PRO A 486 26.42 11.45 9.59
N ALA A 487 26.93 10.75 8.56
CA ALA A 487 26.27 10.67 7.27
C ALA A 487 24.91 9.96 7.37
N VAL A 488 24.84 8.85 8.13
CA VAL A 488 23.61 8.12 8.40
C VAL A 488 22.60 9.01 9.13
N LEU A 489 23.00 9.72 10.18
CA LEU A 489 22.11 10.58 10.96
C LEU A 489 21.57 11.74 10.12
N ILE A 490 22.45 12.45 9.37
CA ILE A 490 22.05 13.59 8.54
C ILE A 490 21.09 13.14 7.43
N THR A 491 21.43 12.09 6.69
CA THR A 491 20.60 11.63 5.57
C THR A 491 19.29 11.03 6.04
N SER A 492 19.26 10.28 7.17
CA SER A 492 18.02 9.83 7.81
C SER A 492 17.18 11.02 8.29
N GLY A 493 17.81 12.05 8.88
CA GLY A 493 17.14 13.27 9.32
C GLY A 493 16.47 14.02 8.16
N ILE A 494 17.16 14.17 7.02
CA ILE A 494 16.60 14.80 5.81
C ILE A 494 15.35 14.04 5.33
N ILE A 495 15.44 12.71 5.20
CA ILE A 495 14.32 11.89 4.74
C ILE A 495 13.15 11.94 5.72
N THR A 496 13.43 11.79 7.02
CA THR A 496 12.39 11.85 8.05
C THR A 496 11.72 13.21 8.10
N PHE A 497 12.50 14.29 7.99
CA PHE A 497 11.94 15.64 7.91
C PHE A 497 11.05 15.80 6.68
N ALA A 498 11.46 15.30 5.52
CA ALA A 498 10.70 15.43 4.27
C ALA A 498 9.31 14.79 4.37
N TRP A 499 9.20 13.52 4.77
CA TRP A 499 7.89 12.88 4.91
C TRP A 499 7.15 13.30 6.19
N GLY A 500 7.86 13.53 7.29
CA GLY A 500 7.28 13.98 8.55
C GLY A 500 6.64 15.36 8.45
N TYR A 501 7.25 16.29 7.71
CA TYR A 501 6.69 17.61 7.41
C TYR A 501 5.34 17.50 6.67
N LEU A 502 5.26 16.60 5.67
CA LEU A 502 4.02 16.35 4.94
C LEU A 502 2.93 15.79 5.85
N VAL A 503 3.27 14.89 6.78
CA VAL A 503 2.32 14.31 7.76
C VAL A 503 1.84 15.35 8.75
N PHE A 504 2.74 16.20 9.24
CA PHE A 504 2.41 17.19 10.27
C PHE A 504 1.46 18.29 9.79
N HIS A 505 1.61 18.73 8.53
CA HIS A 505 0.83 19.81 7.92
C HIS A 505 -0.27 19.33 6.97
N GLY A 506 -0.24 18.05 6.59
CA GLY A 506 -1.17 17.51 5.60
C GLY A 506 -2.40 16.86 6.23
N ASP A 507 -3.34 16.52 5.35
CA ASP A 507 -4.53 15.73 5.67
C ASP A 507 -4.65 14.58 4.66
N ILE A 508 -5.45 13.57 4.98
CA ILE A 508 -5.65 12.40 4.12
C ILE A 508 -6.17 12.77 2.74
N SER A 509 -7.05 13.76 2.64
CA SER A 509 -7.61 14.26 1.39
C SER A 509 -6.59 14.92 0.46
N THR A 510 -5.46 15.39 1.00
CA THR A 510 -4.37 16.01 0.24
C THR A 510 -3.21 15.07 0.00
N ILE A 511 -2.82 14.28 1.00
CA ILE A 511 -1.63 13.41 0.93
C ILE A 511 -1.94 12.11 0.17
N TRP A 512 -3.13 11.50 0.38
CA TRP A 512 -3.45 10.23 -0.27
C TRP A 512 -3.52 10.32 -1.80
N PRO A 513 -4.15 11.35 -2.42
CA PRO A 513 -4.08 11.54 -3.87
C PRO A 513 -2.65 11.73 -4.39
N MET A 514 -1.81 12.48 -3.67
CA MET A 514 -0.39 12.68 -4.04
C MET A 514 0.38 11.35 -4.00
N PHE A 515 0.20 10.54 -2.96
CA PHE A 515 0.76 9.20 -2.87
C PHE A 515 0.28 8.31 -4.02
N GLY A 516 -1.03 8.32 -4.31
CA GLY A 516 -1.61 7.54 -5.40
C GLY A 516 -1.05 7.93 -6.76
N VAL A 517 -0.95 9.22 -7.05
CA VAL A 517 -0.33 9.76 -8.29
C VAL A 517 1.13 9.32 -8.37
N ALA A 518 1.93 9.55 -7.34
CA ALA A 518 3.34 9.20 -7.33
C ALA A 518 3.55 7.68 -7.52
N ASN A 519 2.79 6.86 -6.80
CA ASN A 519 2.88 5.41 -6.87
C ASN A 519 2.56 4.87 -8.26
N GLN A 520 1.51 5.39 -8.90
CA GLN A 520 1.13 4.93 -10.24
C GLN A 520 1.97 5.51 -11.36
N LEU A 521 2.53 6.71 -11.22
CA LEU A 521 3.54 7.21 -12.14
C LEU A 521 4.77 6.29 -12.13
N MET A 522 5.21 5.84 -10.95
CA MET A 522 6.29 4.86 -10.86
C MET A 522 5.92 3.51 -11.49
N ALA A 523 4.68 3.05 -11.35
CA ALA A 523 4.22 1.84 -12.03
C ALA A 523 4.28 1.99 -13.56
N SER A 524 3.91 3.15 -14.10
CA SER A 524 4.02 3.43 -15.53
C SER A 524 5.49 3.43 -16.00
N ILE A 525 6.39 4.02 -15.22
CA ILE A 525 7.84 4.01 -15.46
C ILE A 525 8.35 2.57 -15.56
N ALA A 526 8.01 1.74 -14.58
CA ALA A 526 8.43 0.35 -14.55
C ALA A 526 7.87 -0.45 -15.73
N LEU A 527 6.61 -0.23 -16.10
CA LEU A 527 6.02 -0.85 -17.29
C LEU A 527 6.74 -0.44 -18.58
N PHE A 528 7.16 0.82 -18.71
CA PHE A 528 7.94 1.29 -19.87
C PHE A 528 9.36 0.70 -19.90
N VAL A 529 10.03 0.61 -18.75
CA VAL A 529 11.31 -0.10 -18.62
C VAL A 529 11.15 -1.56 -19.05
N GLY A 530 10.11 -2.24 -18.54
CA GLY A 530 9.76 -3.61 -18.92
C GLY A 530 9.42 -3.75 -20.41
N THR A 531 8.79 -2.75 -21.01
CA THR A 531 8.48 -2.71 -22.46
C THR A 531 9.76 -2.77 -23.30
N ILE A 532 10.74 -1.92 -22.99
CA ILE A 532 12.01 -1.91 -23.71
C ILE A 532 12.81 -3.17 -23.43
N PHE A 533 12.79 -3.66 -22.18
CA PHE A 533 13.42 -4.93 -21.84
C PHE A 533 12.87 -6.08 -22.68
N ILE A 534 11.55 -6.24 -22.79
CA ILE A 534 10.91 -7.27 -23.63
C ILE A 534 11.24 -7.04 -25.10
N LEU A 535 11.21 -5.79 -25.58
CA LEU A 535 11.50 -5.46 -26.96
C LEU A 535 12.94 -5.84 -27.37
N ARG A 536 13.90 -5.73 -26.46
CA ARG A 536 15.31 -6.13 -26.70
C ARG A 536 15.50 -7.64 -26.66
N HIS A 537 14.85 -8.34 -25.72
CA HIS A 537 15.16 -9.74 -25.42
C HIS A 537 14.19 -10.76 -26.05
N SER A 538 12.95 -10.36 -26.40
CA SER A 538 11.99 -11.28 -26.98
C SER A 538 12.16 -11.44 -28.49
N LYS A 539 11.98 -12.66 -29.00
CA LYS A 539 11.96 -12.97 -30.43
C LYS A 539 10.82 -12.28 -31.17
N ASN A 540 9.63 -12.24 -30.56
CA ASN A 540 8.47 -11.56 -31.12
C ASN A 540 8.30 -10.19 -30.48
N LYS A 541 8.64 -9.14 -31.22
CA LYS A 541 8.60 -7.75 -30.76
C LYS A 541 7.21 -7.26 -30.35
N LYS A 542 6.13 -7.87 -30.87
CA LYS A 542 4.75 -7.54 -30.48
C LYS A 542 4.45 -7.86 -29.02
N TYR A 543 5.22 -8.73 -28.40
CA TYR A 543 5.05 -9.08 -27.00
C TYR A 543 5.31 -7.91 -26.03
N CYS A 544 6.01 -6.87 -26.45
CA CYS A 544 6.16 -5.66 -25.64
C CYS A 544 4.83 -4.96 -25.33
N LEU A 545 3.76 -5.23 -26.11
CA LEU A 545 2.44 -4.66 -25.89
C LEU A 545 1.81 -5.07 -24.54
N VAL A 546 2.23 -6.19 -23.95
CA VAL A 546 1.69 -6.63 -22.64
C VAL A 546 2.06 -5.68 -21.50
N THR A 547 3.15 -4.93 -21.62
CA THR A 547 3.57 -3.89 -20.68
C THR A 547 3.29 -2.49 -21.23
N PHE A 548 3.40 -2.28 -22.54
CA PHE A 548 3.20 -0.97 -23.16
C PHE A 548 1.78 -0.46 -23.03
N ILE A 549 0.77 -1.31 -23.31
CA ILE A 549 -0.65 -0.92 -23.21
C ILE A 549 -1.04 -0.53 -21.78
N PRO A 550 -0.78 -1.36 -20.75
CA PRO A 550 -1.00 -0.94 -19.37
C PRO A 550 -0.19 0.31 -18.99
N GLY A 551 1.07 0.44 -19.46
CA GLY A 551 1.90 1.61 -19.20
C GLY A 551 1.30 2.91 -19.75
N VAL A 552 0.78 2.89 -20.99
CA VAL A 552 0.09 4.04 -21.60
C VAL A 552 -1.20 4.36 -20.86
N PHE A 553 -2.00 3.35 -20.52
CA PHE A 553 -3.21 3.56 -19.72
C PHE A 553 -2.86 4.21 -18.37
N MET A 554 -1.83 3.71 -17.70
CA MET A 554 -1.42 4.22 -16.39
C MET A 554 -0.90 5.67 -16.47
N ILE A 555 -0.06 6.02 -17.44
CA ILE A 555 0.45 7.40 -17.54
C ILE A 555 -0.68 8.39 -17.85
N ILE A 556 -1.60 8.04 -18.76
CA ILE A 556 -2.75 8.89 -19.07
C ILE A 556 -3.62 9.09 -17.83
N THR A 557 -3.99 8.00 -17.16
CA THR A 557 -4.83 8.04 -15.96
C THR A 557 -4.17 8.87 -14.86
N THR A 558 -2.89 8.67 -14.63
CA THR A 558 -2.19 9.30 -13.51
C THR A 558 -1.86 10.76 -13.77
N VAL A 559 -1.48 11.11 -15.00
CA VAL A 559 -1.27 12.52 -15.38
C VAL A 559 -2.60 13.28 -15.30
N THR A 560 -3.70 12.68 -15.79
CA THR A 560 -5.03 13.28 -15.67
C THR A 560 -5.42 13.50 -14.22
N ALA A 561 -5.25 12.48 -13.36
CA ALA A 561 -5.51 12.60 -11.93
C ALA A 561 -4.63 13.68 -11.27
N GLY A 562 -3.34 13.71 -11.61
CA GLY A 562 -2.40 14.71 -11.10
C GLY A 562 -2.80 16.13 -11.45
N ILE A 563 -3.13 16.40 -12.72
CA ILE A 563 -3.60 17.71 -13.17
C ILE A 563 -4.91 18.10 -12.47
N MET A 564 -5.87 17.18 -12.40
CA MET A 564 -7.14 17.43 -11.70
C MET A 564 -6.94 17.73 -10.22
N THR A 565 -6.00 17.04 -9.55
CA THR A 565 -5.68 17.27 -8.14
C THR A 565 -4.96 18.61 -7.95
N ILE A 566 -4.02 18.97 -8.82
CA ILE A 566 -3.32 20.26 -8.77
C ILE A 566 -4.33 21.41 -8.94
N CYS A 567 -5.14 21.37 -9.98
CA CYS A 567 -6.06 22.47 -10.32
C CYS A 567 -7.30 22.50 -9.41
N GLY A 568 -7.82 21.34 -8.99
CA GLY A 568 -9.07 21.25 -8.24
C GLY A 568 -8.91 21.19 -6.72
N ASN A 569 -7.73 20.83 -6.23
CA ASN A 569 -7.50 20.66 -4.79
C ASN A 569 -6.35 21.54 -4.28
N TYR A 570 -5.12 21.39 -4.82
CA TYR A 570 -3.94 22.01 -4.22
C TYR A 570 -3.87 23.51 -4.44
N LEU A 571 -3.99 23.99 -5.68
CA LEU A 571 -3.92 25.43 -5.97
C LEU A 571 -5.07 26.23 -5.33
N PRO A 572 -6.33 25.75 -5.30
CA PRO A 572 -7.42 26.46 -4.64
C PRO A 572 -7.28 26.59 -3.12
N MET A 573 -6.39 25.84 -2.47
CA MET A 573 -6.12 25.98 -1.03
C MET A 573 -5.47 27.34 -0.69
N HIS A 574 -4.76 27.97 -1.63
CA HIS A 574 -4.00 29.21 -1.43
C HIS A 574 -3.07 29.19 -0.21
N THR A 575 -2.55 28.01 0.15
CA THR A 575 -1.65 27.80 1.28
C THR A 575 -0.26 27.36 0.80
N PHE A 576 0.76 27.55 1.64
CA PHE A 576 2.10 27.03 1.35
C PHE A 576 2.07 25.51 1.09
N GLN A 577 1.31 24.75 1.90
CA GLN A 577 1.16 23.30 1.73
C GLN A 577 0.53 22.94 0.38
N GLY A 578 -0.52 23.64 -0.03
CA GLY A 578 -1.14 23.44 -1.34
C GLY A 578 -0.17 23.68 -2.49
N ASN A 579 0.58 24.80 -2.43
CA ASN A 579 1.58 25.14 -3.45
C ASN A 579 2.74 24.12 -3.47
N LEU A 580 3.19 23.64 -2.31
CA LEU A 580 4.20 22.59 -2.19
C LEU A 580 3.73 21.29 -2.84
N ASN A 581 2.53 20.82 -2.48
CA ASN A 581 1.96 19.60 -3.03
C ASN A 581 1.75 19.70 -4.57
N ALA A 582 1.32 20.86 -5.06
CA ALA A 582 1.21 21.13 -6.49
C ALA A 582 2.58 21.06 -7.19
N GLY A 583 3.59 21.73 -6.63
CA GLY A 583 4.97 21.69 -7.16
C GLY A 583 5.56 20.30 -7.20
N LEU A 584 5.40 19.54 -6.13
CA LEU A 584 5.85 18.15 -6.04
C LEU A 584 5.16 17.26 -7.10
N SER A 585 3.84 17.42 -7.27
CA SER A 585 3.07 16.67 -8.27
C SER A 585 3.49 17.03 -9.71
N ILE A 586 3.76 18.30 -9.99
CA ILE A 586 4.26 18.75 -11.30
C ILE A 586 5.61 18.10 -11.62
N VAL A 587 6.55 18.09 -10.66
CA VAL A 587 7.86 17.45 -10.83
C VAL A 587 7.70 15.98 -11.18
N MET A 588 6.83 15.25 -10.48
CA MET A 588 6.58 13.83 -10.78
C MET A 588 6.00 13.60 -12.18
N ILE A 589 5.05 14.43 -12.59
CA ILE A 589 4.47 14.36 -13.95
C ILE A 589 5.57 14.58 -14.99
N ILE A 590 6.43 15.58 -14.81
CA ILE A 590 7.54 15.88 -15.73
C ILE A 590 8.51 14.69 -15.82
N LEU A 591 8.94 14.11 -14.67
CA LEU A 591 9.82 12.96 -14.64
C LEU A 591 9.23 11.77 -15.41
N SER A 592 7.95 11.51 -15.25
CA SER A 592 7.27 10.40 -15.93
C SER A 592 7.14 10.65 -17.43
N LEU A 593 6.86 11.89 -17.85
CA LEU A 593 6.80 12.26 -19.27
C LEU A 593 8.17 12.15 -19.93
N ILE A 594 9.25 12.51 -19.25
CA ILE A 594 10.62 12.31 -19.75
C ILE A 594 10.86 10.84 -20.06
N ILE A 595 10.50 9.95 -19.14
CA ILE A 595 10.70 8.51 -19.31
C ILE A 595 9.81 7.96 -20.44
N PHE A 596 8.58 8.44 -20.54
CA PHE A 596 7.69 8.07 -21.65
C PHE A 596 8.26 8.47 -23.01
N VAL A 597 8.77 9.70 -23.14
CA VAL A 597 9.40 10.20 -24.37
C VAL A 597 10.64 9.37 -24.71
N GLU A 598 11.51 9.08 -23.75
CA GLU A 598 12.69 8.24 -23.96
C GLU A 598 12.31 6.80 -24.36
N THR A 599 11.20 6.28 -23.81
CA THR A 599 10.66 4.96 -24.20
C THR A 599 10.24 4.97 -25.68
N ILE A 600 9.46 5.96 -26.12
CA ILE A 600 9.02 6.07 -27.52
C ILE A 600 10.23 6.23 -28.45
N ARG A 601 11.19 7.09 -28.08
CA ARG A 601 12.44 7.30 -28.84
C ARG A 601 13.22 6.00 -29.00
N THR A 602 13.39 5.24 -27.91
CA THR A 602 14.10 3.97 -27.92
C THR A 602 13.36 2.91 -28.75
N MET A 603 12.03 2.85 -28.63
CA MET A 603 11.22 1.95 -29.48
C MET A 603 11.37 2.26 -30.97
N TYR A 604 11.41 3.54 -31.34
CA TYR A 604 11.62 3.96 -32.72
C TYR A 604 13.01 3.61 -33.22
N SER A 605 14.08 3.88 -32.45
CA SER A 605 15.45 3.50 -32.76
C SER A 605 15.61 1.99 -33.01
N LEU A 606 15.12 1.17 -32.07
CA LEU A 606 15.16 -0.29 -32.18
C LEU A 606 14.36 -0.83 -33.38
N ARG A 607 13.31 -0.15 -33.79
CA ARG A 607 12.55 -0.51 -35.00
C ARG A 607 13.33 -0.20 -36.28
N MET A 608 14.14 0.86 -36.29
CA MET A 608 14.99 1.24 -37.42
C MET A 608 16.20 0.30 -37.58
N GLU A 609 16.77 -0.17 -36.47
CA GLU A 609 17.88 -1.14 -36.48
C GLU A 609 17.44 -2.55 -36.98
N LEU A 610 16.14 -2.85 -36.94
CA LEU A 610 15.58 -4.14 -37.35
C LEU A 610 15.03 -4.14 -38.79
N LYS A 611 15.01 -2.99 -39.48
CA LYS A 611 14.74 -2.85 -40.91
C LYS A 611 16.03 -2.84 -41.71
#